data_fe7efe4c5ae2a614c532ff55efd02187
#
_entry.id   fe7efe4c5ae2a614c532ff55efd02187
#
_cell.length_a   1.000
_cell.length_b   1.000
_cell.length_c   1.000
_cell.angle_alpha   90.00
_cell.angle_beta   90.00
_cell.angle_gamma   90.00
#
_symmetry.space_group_name_H-M   'P 1'
#
loop_
_entity.id
_entity.type
_entity.pdbx_description
1 polymer ?
#
loop_
_entity_poly.entity_id
_entity_poly.type
_entity_poly.pdbx_seq_one_letter_code
_entity_poly.pdbx_strand_id
1 'polypeptide(L)' 'MEIEQTVIVQCPYCAQTFEVLVDCSIGHQEYIEDCEVCCRPVSLVIDVAEDGSVSVQTRGEDV' A
#
# COMPACT_ATOMS: atom_id res chain seq x y z
N MET A 1 -8.12 17.79 -10.82
CA MET A 1 -7.60 17.32 -9.52
C MET A 1 -7.59 15.80 -9.51
N GLU A 2 -6.45 15.22 -9.19
CA GLU A 2 -6.35 13.77 -9.12
C GLU A 2 -6.63 13.32 -7.69
N ILE A 3 -7.52 12.33 -7.56
CA ILE A 3 -7.84 11.74 -6.26
C ILE A 3 -7.10 10.42 -6.04
N GLU A 4 -6.39 9.95 -7.06
CA GLU A 4 -5.60 8.73 -6.97
C GLU A 4 -4.12 9.05 -7.05
N GLN A 5 -3.32 8.34 -6.29
CA GLN A 5 -1.88 8.53 -6.26
C GLN A 5 -1.19 7.18 -6.27
N THR A 6 -0.14 7.05 -7.06
CA THR A 6 0.66 5.83 -7.09
C THR A 6 1.74 5.93 -6.00
N VAL A 7 1.84 4.89 -5.19
CA VAL A 7 2.80 4.84 -4.09
C VAL A 7 3.63 3.56 -4.25
N ILE A 8 4.94 3.68 -4.04
CA ILE A 8 5.84 2.54 -4.10
C ILE A 8 5.96 1.94 -2.70
N VAL A 9 5.73 0.64 -2.60
CA VAL A 9 5.82 -0.08 -1.32
C VAL A 9 6.78 -1.26 -1.48
N GLN A 10 7.29 -1.74 -0.35
CA GLN A 10 8.22 -2.87 -0.34
C GLN A 10 7.53 -4.10 0.22
N CYS A 11 7.70 -5.21 -0.48
CA CYS A 11 7.15 -6.48 -0.04
C CYS A 11 7.89 -6.95 1.23
N PRO A 12 7.15 -7.31 2.30
CA PRO A 12 7.80 -7.75 3.55
C PRO A 12 8.42 -9.14 3.47
N TYR A 13 8.16 -9.90 2.39
CA TYR A 13 8.70 -11.24 2.24
C TYR A 13 9.96 -11.28 1.39
N CYS A 14 9.91 -10.67 0.21
CA CYS A 14 11.01 -10.75 -0.75
C CYS A 14 11.80 -9.46 -0.91
N ALA A 15 11.36 -8.39 -0.25
CA ALA A 15 11.99 -7.07 -0.26
C ALA A 15 11.96 -6.36 -1.63
N GLN A 16 11.25 -6.90 -2.60
CA GLN A 16 11.06 -6.23 -3.88
C GLN A 16 10.02 -5.13 -3.74
N THR A 17 10.16 -4.07 -4.54
CA THR A 17 9.21 -2.97 -4.51
C THR A 17 8.15 -3.14 -5.58
N PHE A 18 6.95 -2.62 -5.32
CA PHE A 18 5.87 -2.61 -6.30
C PHE A 18 5.00 -1.38 -6.07
N GLU A 19 4.21 -1.06 -7.08
CA GLU A 19 3.36 0.13 -7.03
C GLU A 19 1.94 -0.24 -6.62
N VAL A 20 1.33 0.60 -5.79
CA VAL A 20 -0.08 0.48 -5.44
C VAL A 20 -0.77 1.80 -5.71
N LEU A 21 -2.04 1.73 -6.07
CA LEU A 21 -2.84 2.90 -6.33
C LEU A 21 -3.64 3.23 -5.08
N VAL A 22 -3.50 4.46 -4.61
CA VAL A 22 -4.15 4.94 -3.39
C VAL A 22 -5.22 5.94 -3.73
N ASP A 23 -6.42 5.73 -3.18
CA ASP A 23 -7.53 6.67 -3.32
C ASP A 23 -7.41 7.71 -2.21
N CYS A 24 -6.97 8.90 -2.58
CA CYS A 24 -6.73 9.98 -1.62
C CYS A 24 -8.00 10.63 -1.09
N SER A 25 -9.17 10.23 -1.58
CA SER A 25 -10.44 10.74 -1.06
C SER A 25 -10.86 10.01 0.22
N ILE A 26 -10.21 8.90 0.54
CA ILE A 26 -10.51 8.10 1.72
C ILE A 26 -9.37 8.23 2.71
N GLY A 27 -9.68 8.65 3.94
CA GLY A 27 -8.66 8.93 4.94
C GLY A 27 -7.94 7.70 5.47
N HIS A 28 -8.62 6.56 5.53
CA HIS A 28 -8.03 5.33 6.02
C HIS A 28 -8.48 4.17 5.16
N GLN A 29 -7.53 3.35 4.70
CA GLN A 29 -7.83 2.21 3.83
C GLN A 29 -7.00 1.02 4.27
N GLU A 30 -7.60 -0.15 4.24
CA GLU A 30 -6.89 -1.41 4.48
C GLU A 30 -7.32 -2.41 3.43
N TYR A 31 -6.36 -3.02 2.76
CA TYR A 31 -6.67 -4.08 1.79
C TYR A 31 -5.44 -4.95 1.57
N ILE A 32 -5.64 -6.03 0.83
CA ILE A 32 -4.59 -7.01 0.57
C ILE A 32 -4.25 -7.01 -0.91
N GLU A 33 -2.96 -6.91 -1.21
CA GLU A 33 -2.45 -6.98 -2.57
C GLU A 33 -1.48 -8.15 -2.67
N ASP A 34 -1.43 -8.78 -3.84
CA ASP A 34 -0.48 -9.86 -4.06
C ASP A 34 0.84 -9.29 -4.58
N CYS A 35 1.94 -9.73 -3.98
CA CYS A 35 3.25 -9.38 -4.49
C CYS A 35 3.47 -10.07 -5.83
N GLU A 36 3.89 -9.33 -6.84
CA GLU A 36 4.10 -9.88 -8.18
C GLU A 36 5.32 -10.79 -8.28
N VAL A 37 6.23 -10.70 -7.33
CA VAL A 37 7.47 -11.48 -7.36
C VAL A 37 7.33 -12.80 -6.60
N CYS A 38 6.87 -12.74 -5.35
CA CYS A 38 6.76 -13.94 -4.54
C CYS A 38 5.34 -14.50 -4.46
N CYS A 39 4.37 -13.80 -5.03
CA CYS A 39 2.96 -14.22 -5.10
C CYS A 39 2.32 -14.43 -3.73
N ARG A 40 2.79 -13.72 -2.72
CA ARG A 40 2.23 -13.82 -1.38
C ARG A 40 1.35 -12.62 -1.08
N PRO A 41 0.30 -12.81 -0.26
CA PRO A 41 -0.57 -11.70 0.09
C PRO A 41 0.13 -10.72 1.04
N VAL A 42 0.03 -9.44 0.74
CA VAL A 42 0.59 -8.37 1.55
C VAL A 42 -0.53 -7.48 2.02
N SER A 43 -0.66 -7.31 3.33
CA SER A 43 -1.64 -6.41 3.89
C SER A 43 -1.12 -4.98 3.81
N LEU A 44 -1.96 -4.09 3.32
CA LEU A 44 -1.63 -2.68 3.18
C LEU A 44 -2.52 -1.87 4.11
N VAL A 45 -1.90 -0.99 4.89
CA VAL A 45 -2.62 -0.03 5.71
C VAL A 45 -2.22 1.36 5.22
N ILE A 46 -3.20 2.11 4.75
CA ILE A 46 -2.96 3.39 4.11
C ILE A 46 -3.71 4.47 4.87
N ASP A 47 -3.02 5.52 5.24
CA ASP A 47 -3.61 6.68 5.90
C ASP A 47 -3.30 7.94 5.09
N VAL A 48 -4.33 8.72 4.80
CA VAL A 48 -4.20 9.98 4.09
C VAL A 48 -4.53 11.10 5.07
N ALA A 49 -3.57 11.97 5.34
CA ALA A 49 -3.75 13.08 6.26
C ALA A 49 -4.52 14.22 5.61
N GLU A 50 -4.98 15.17 6.42
CA GLU A 50 -5.73 16.32 5.94
C GLU A 50 -4.92 17.21 5.00
N ASP A 51 -3.61 17.22 5.15
CA ASP A 51 -2.73 18.02 4.29
C ASP A 51 -2.38 17.32 2.98
N GLY A 52 -2.91 16.10 2.77
CA GLY A 52 -2.63 15.32 1.57
C GLY A 52 -1.48 14.35 1.69
N SER A 53 -0.83 14.28 2.84
CA SER A 53 0.27 13.32 3.06
C SER A 53 -0.29 11.90 3.08
N VAL A 54 0.43 10.97 2.43
CA VAL A 54 0.03 9.58 2.38
C VAL A 54 1.04 8.74 3.14
N SER A 55 0.54 7.91 4.03
CA SER A 55 1.35 6.99 4.82
C SER A 55 0.91 5.57 4.50
N VAL A 56 1.85 4.71 4.11
CA VAL A 56 1.54 3.33 3.75
C VAL A 56 2.42 2.38 4.56
N GLN A 57 1.78 1.37 5.14
CA GLN A 57 2.48 0.32 5.86
C GLN A 57 2.17 -1.01 5.20
N THR A 58 3.18 -1.86 5.08
CA THR A 58 2.98 -3.21 4.56
C THR A 58 3.20 -4.22 5.68
N ARG A 59 2.44 -5.29 5.64
CA ARG A 59 2.52 -6.32 6.67
C ARG A 59 2.36 -7.69 6.01
N GLY A 60 3.22 -8.64 6.40
CA GLY A 60 3.11 -10.00 5.91
C GLY A 60 2.11 -10.80 6.73
N GLU A 61 1.31 -11.62 6.05
CA GLU A 61 0.29 -12.43 6.70
C GLU A 61 0.89 -13.63 7.44
N ASP A 62 2.02 -14.11 6.97
CA ASP A 62 2.67 -15.33 7.50
C ASP A 62 3.85 -15.05 8.41
N VAL A 63 3.95 -13.84 8.91
CA VAL A 63 5.09 -13.44 9.74
C VAL A 63 4.75 -13.43 11.20
#